data_9b9fca4af0e166d1a58963e9efada166
#
_entry.id   9b9fca4af0e166d1a58963e9efada166
#
_cell.length_a   1.000
_cell.length_b   1.000
_cell.length_c   1.000
_cell.angle_alpha   90.00
_cell.angle_beta   90.00
_cell.angle_gamma   90.00
#
_symmetry.space_group_name_H-M   'P 1'
#
loop_
_entity.id
_entity.type
_entity.pdbx_description
1 polymer ?
#
loop_
_entity_poly.entity_id
_entity_poly.type
_entity_poly.pdbx_seq_one_letter_code
_entity_poly.pdbx_strand_id
1 'polypeptide(L)'
;MDCGKIIGTGRTATVYDYADGKVLKLFHRGYPEDAVEKEYNNTKALDGLRFPKPRAYGIVNINGQLGILYDKITGQSLTDWVLETGDLKGCAIIMASLHKSILDNPIHNVPSYKDFLKSNLKKSFAGSTASPGEMTNLLDKLPDGAALCHGDFHPGNILIQTGK
;
A
#
# COMPACT_ATOMS: atom_id res chain seq x y z
N MET A 1 -2.94 16.16 -21.38
CA MET A 1 -3.53 16.56 -20.09
C MET A 1 -2.39 16.69 -19.11
N ASP A 2 -2.26 17.83 -18.44
CA ASP A 2 -1.21 18.03 -17.43
C ASP A 2 -1.59 17.27 -16.18
N CYS A 3 -0.72 16.38 -15.71
CA CYS A 3 -0.95 15.60 -14.50
C CYS A 3 -0.60 16.37 -13.21
N GLY A 4 -0.08 17.58 -13.33
CA GLY A 4 0.39 18.36 -12.20
C GLY A 4 1.87 18.08 -11.82
N LYS A 5 2.31 18.60 -10.68
CA LYS A 5 3.69 18.47 -10.20
C LYS A 5 3.95 17.07 -9.66
N ILE A 6 5.08 16.45 -10.03
CA ILE A 6 5.53 15.18 -9.42
C ILE A 6 5.89 15.44 -7.95
N ILE A 7 5.33 14.62 -7.06
CA ILE A 7 5.59 14.65 -5.62
C ILE A 7 6.17 13.35 -5.08
N GLY A 8 6.23 12.30 -5.91
CA GLY A 8 6.85 11.03 -5.56
C GLY A 8 7.02 10.14 -6.78
N THR A 9 8.05 9.29 -6.75
CA THR A 9 8.28 8.28 -7.79
C THR A 9 8.63 6.96 -7.12
N GLY A 10 7.85 5.94 -7.42
CA GLY A 10 8.04 4.58 -6.94
C GLY A 10 8.41 3.62 -8.08
N ARG A 11 8.58 2.35 -7.73
CA ARG A 11 8.93 1.29 -8.68
C ARG A 11 7.86 1.05 -9.75
N THR A 12 6.59 1.23 -9.42
CA THR A 12 5.44 0.87 -10.28
C THR A 12 4.65 2.07 -10.79
N ALA A 13 4.81 3.23 -10.15
CA ALA A 13 4.01 4.41 -10.44
C ALA A 13 4.74 5.70 -10.07
N THR A 14 4.28 6.80 -10.67
CA THR A 14 4.64 8.17 -10.29
C THR A 14 3.43 8.84 -9.66
N VAL A 15 3.64 9.58 -8.58
CA VAL A 15 2.58 10.31 -7.85
C VAL A 15 2.67 11.79 -8.19
N TYR A 16 1.56 12.33 -8.61
CA TYR A 16 1.41 13.74 -9.00
C TYR A 16 0.51 14.48 -8.01
N ASP A 17 0.85 15.72 -7.73
CA ASP A 17 -0.05 16.66 -7.05
C ASP A 17 -1.17 17.04 -8.02
N TYR A 18 -2.37 16.52 -7.76
CA TYR A 18 -3.52 16.69 -8.64
C TYR A 18 -4.47 17.76 -8.09
N ALA A 19 -5.43 18.20 -8.89
CA ALA A 19 -6.39 19.23 -8.49
C ALA A 19 -7.22 18.81 -7.25
N ASP A 20 -7.81 19.80 -6.57
CA ASP A 20 -8.80 19.64 -5.51
C ASP A 20 -8.34 18.83 -4.29
N GLY A 21 -7.10 19.00 -3.87
CA GLY A 21 -6.58 18.31 -2.69
C GLY A 21 -6.44 16.80 -2.88
N LYS A 22 -6.21 16.36 -4.11
CA LYS A 22 -5.98 14.96 -4.47
C LYS A 22 -4.58 14.73 -5.00
N VAL A 23 -4.15 13.49 -4.98
CA VAL A 23 -2.98 13.01 -5.69
C VAL A 23 -3.39 11.98 -6.74
N LEU A 24 -2.69 11.98 -7.86
CA LEU A 24 -2.81 10.98 -8.91
C LEU A 24 -1.61 10.02 -8.82
N LYS A 25 -1.85 8.78 -8.47
CA LYS A 25 -0.87 7.69 -8.61
C LYS A 25 -1.02 7.12 -10.01
N LEU A 26 -0.14 7.53 -10.94
CA LEU A 26 -0.16 7.10 -12.34
C LEU A 26 0.82 5.95 -12.53
N PHE A 27 0.32 4.78 -12.91
CA PHE A 27 1.14 3.59 -13.10
C PHE A 27 1.99 3.68 -14.37
N HIS A 28 3.17 3.09 -14.33
CA HIS A 28 4.09 3.11 -15.48
C HIS A 28 3.48 2.35 -16.69
N ARG A 29 3.88 2.73 -17.89
CA ARG A 29 3.41 2.08 -19.11
C ARG A 29 3.66 0.57 -19.08
N GLY A 30 2.64 -0.22 -19.45
CA GLY A 30 2.70 -1.67 -19.40
C GLY A 30 2.48 -2.29 -18.02
N TYR A 31 2.16 -1.48 -17.00
CA TYR A 31 1.74 -2.05 -15.72
C TYR A 31 0.39 -2.75 -15.88
N PRO A 32 0.18 -3.97 -15.33
CA PRO A 32 -1.02 -4.77 -15.55
C PRO A 32 -2.30 -4.05 -15.06
N GLU A 33 -3.33 -4.01 -15.89
CA GLU A 33 -4.61 -3.33 -15.55
C GLU A 33 -5.29 -4.02 -14.36
N ASP A 34 -5.30 -5.36 -14.33
CA ASP A 34 -5.84 -6.15 -13.22
C ASP A 34 -5.16 -5.85 -11.88
N ALA A 35 -3.88 -5.50 -11.90
CA ALA A 35 -3.16 -5.10 -10.68
C ALA A 35 -3.59 -3.70 -10.21
N VAL A 36 -3.89 -2.77 -11.13
CA VAL A 36 -4.44 -1.45 -10.80
C VAL A 36 -5.85 -1.59 -10.21
N GLU A 37 -6.71 -2.36 -10.86
CA GLU A 37 -8.07 -2.62 -10.37
C GLU A 37 -8.06 -3.29 -9.00
N LYS A 38 -7.17 -4.26 -8.80
CA LYS A 38 -6.99 -4.93 -7.50
C LYS A 38 -6.55 -3.95 -6.42
N GLU A 39 -5.60 -3.06 -6.69
CA GLU A 39 -5.18 -2.03 -5.73
C GLU A 39 -6.35 -1.11 -5.38
N TYR A 40 -7.10 -0.65 -6.37
CA TYR A 40 -8.27 0.20 -6.16
C TYR A 40 -9.32 -0.51 -5.30
N ASN A 41 -9.69 -1.73 -5.66
CA ASN A 41 -10.73 -2.50 -4.95
C ASN A 41 -10.30 -2.83 -3.52
N ASN A 42 -9.04 -3.18 -3.29
CA ASN A 42 -8.50 -3.40 -1.95
C ASN A 42 -8.59 -2.11 -1.11
N THR A 43 -8.25 -0.96 -1.69
CA THR A 43 -8.35 0.33 -0.98
C THR A 43 -9.81 0.66 -0.67
N LYS A 44 -10.73 0.43 -1.62
CA LYS A 44 -12.18 0.65 -1.41
C LYS A 44 -12.76 -0.24 -0.31
N ALA A 45 -12.30 -1.48 -0.19
CA ALA A 45 -12.71 -2.38 0.87
C ALA A 45 -12.36 -1.86 2.29
N LEU A 46 -11.43 -0.91 2.38
CA LEU A 46 -11.01 -0.31 3.65
C LEU A 46 -11.86 0.92 4.06
N ASP A 47 -12.73 1.43 3.20
CA ASP A 47 -13.43 2.73 3.42
C ASP A 47 -14.17 2.82 4.76
N GLY A 48 -14.76 1.73 5.24
CA GLY A 48 -15.49 1.68 6.51
C GLY A 48 -14.62 1.48 7.76
N LEU A 49 -13.32 1.23 7.62
CA LEU A 49 -12.44 0.88 8.73
C LEU A 49 -11.90 2.11 9.47
N ARG A 50 -11.72 1.97 10.80
CA ARG A 50 -11.39 3.09 11.71
C ARG A 50 -9.89 3.21 11.96
N PHE A 51 -9.12 3.53 10.92
CA PHE A 51 -7.71 3.95 11.07
C PHE A 51 -7.38 5.00 9.99
N PRO A 52 -6.37 5.86 10.21
CA PRO A 52 -5.97 6.87 9.24
C PRO A 52 -5.47 6.24 7.94
N LYS A 53 -6.06 6.64 6.83
CA LYS A 53 -5.69 6.19 5.48
C LYS A 53 -6.22 7.16 4.42
N PRO A 54 -5.58 7.28 3.24
CA PRO A 54 -6.16 8.01 2.13
C PRO A 54 -7.36 7.26 1.54
N ARG A 55 -8.37 7.99 1.07
CA ARG A 55 -9.48 7.45 0.29
C ARG A 55 -9.09 7.30 -1.17
N ALA A 56 -9.52 6.23 -1.83
CA ALA A 56 -9.48 6.12 -3.28
C ALA A 56 -10.80 6.60 -3.89
N TYR A 57 -10.72 7.45 -4.91
CA TYR A 57 -11.88 8.06 -5.57
C TYR A 57 -12.27 7.37 -6.87
N GLY A 58 -11.31 6.88 -7.62
CA GLY A 58 -11.56 6.21 -8.89
C GLY A 58 -10.30 5.91 -9.66
N ILE A 59 -10.45 5.06 -10.67
CA ILE A 59 -9.43 4.79 -11.68
C ILE A 59 -9.63 5.78 -12.82
N VAL A 60 -8.54 6.35 -13.31
CA VAL A 60 -8.52 7.26 -14.46
C VAL A 60 -7.57 6.75 -15.52
N ASN A 61 -7.82 7.10 -16.78
CA ASN A 61 -6.92 6.80 -17.88
C ASN A 61 -6.32 8.11 -18.42
N ILE A 62 -5.01 8.22 -18.37
CA ILE A 62 -4.26 9.37 -18.87
C ILE A 62 -3.32 8.89 -19.98
N ASN A 63 -3.68 9.19 -21.24
CA ASN A 63 -2.88 8.84 -22.42
C ASN A 63 -2.52 7.34 -22.49
N GLY A 64 -3.46 6.46 -22.14
CA GLY A 64 -3.27 5.01 -22.14
C GLY A 64 -2.54 4.45 -20.92
N GLN A 65 -2.31 5.25 -19.88
CA GLN A 65 -1.82 4.81 -18.57
C GLN A 65 -2.95 4.89 -17.55
N LEU A 66 -3.13 3.84 -16.77
CA LEU A 66 -4.08 3.85 -15.66
C LEU A 66 -3.47 4.53 -14.44
N GLY A 67 -4.30 5.26 -13.71
CA GLY A 67 -3.96 5.86 -12.43
C GLY A 67 -5.12 5.76 -11.46
N ILE A 68 -4.81 5.93 -10.18
CA ILE A 68 -5.82 6.01 -9.12
C ILE A 68 -5.72 7.37 -8.44
N LEU A 69 -6.86 7.99 -8.25
CA LEU A 69 -6.98 9.25 -7.49
C LEU A 69 -7.16 8.94 -6.01
N TYR A 70 -6.32 9.57 -5.17
CA TYR A 70 -6.38 9.46 -3.71
C TYR A 70 -6.48 10.82 -3.04
N ASP A 71 -6.86 10.83 -1.74
CA ASP A 71 -6.65 12.01 -0.89
C ASP A 71 -5.18 12.42 -0.90
N LYS A 72 -4.94 13.73 -0.98
CA LYS A 72 -3.61 14.29 -0.72
C LYS A 72 -3.42 14.42 0.79
N ILE A 73 -2.52 13.62 1.33
CA ILE A 73 -2.09 13.76 2.72
C ILE A 73 -0.93 14.77 2.76
N THR A 74 -1.15 15.88 3.44
CA THR A 74 -0.09 16.88 3.67
C THR A 74 0.72 16.47 4.89
N GLY A 75 2.04 16.38 4.72
CA GLY A 75 2.95 15.96 5.78
C GLY A 75 4.26 15.42 5.21
N GLN A 76 5.12 14.94 6.09
CA GLN A 76 6.37 14.27 5.71
C GLN A 76 6.27 12.78 6.02
N SER A 77 7.13 11.97 5.39
CA SER A 77 7.22 10.57 5.76
C SER A 77 7.80 10.42 7.17
N LEU A 78 7.41 9.37 7.86
CA LEU A 78 7.98 9.07 9.18
C LEU A 78 9.50 8.79 9.08
N THR A 79 9.98 8.33 7.90
CA THR A 79 11.42 8.21 7.62
C THR A 79 12.10 9.57 7.65
N ASP A 80 11.58 10.54 6.90
CA ASP A 80 12.18 11.89 6.85
C ASP A 80 12.14 12.55 8.22
N TRP A 81 11.04 12.40 8.95
CA TRP A 81 10.90 12.90 10.31
C TRP A 81 11.97 12.32 11.26
N VAL A 82 12.26 11.02 11.17
CA VAL A 82 13.32 10.38 11.96
C VAL A 82 14.69 10.91 11.57
N LEU A 83 14.94 11.10 10.27
CA LEU A 83 16.21 11.65 9.79
C LEU A 83 16.44 13.09 10.29
N GLU A 84 15.38 13.89 10.40
CA GLU A 84 15.43 15.25 10.89
C GLU A 84 15.59 15.34 12.42
N THR A 85 14.87 14.51 13.15
CA THR A 85 14.76 14.63 14.62
C THR A 85 15.66 13.69 15.40
N GLY A 86 16.08 12.56 14.81
CA GLY A 86 16.78 11.48 15.49
C GLY A 86 15.90 10.67 16.45
N ASP A 87 14.58 10.95 16.54
CA ASP A 87 13.69 10.33 17.52
C ASP A 87 13.21 8.94 17.09
N LEU A 88 14.07 7.94 17.20
CA LEU A 88 13.75 6.54 16.95
C LEU A 88 12.68 6.00 17.90
N LYS A 89 12.66 6.48 19.15
CA LYS A 89 11.66 6.04 20.13
C LYS A 89 10.26 6.51 19.75
N GLY A 90 10.13 7.79 19.39
CA GLY A 90 8.86 8.35 18.88
C GLY A 90 8.39 7.60 17.63
N CYS A 91 9.29 7.32 16.70
CA CYS A 91 8.98 6.53 15.51
C CYS A 91 8.39 5.15 15.87
N ALA A 92 9.04 4.42 16.77
CA ALA A 92 8.59 3.10 17.21
C ALA A 92 7.19 3.16 17.87
N ILE A 93 6.93 4.18 18.68
CA ILE A 93 5.63 4.39 19.34
C ILE A 93 4.55 4.67 18.29
N ILE A 94 4.79 5.57 17.33
CA ILE A 94 3.85 5.91 16.26
C ILE A 94 3.55 4.66 15.44
N MET A 95 4.57 3.93 15.01
CA MET A 95 4.42 2.69 14.24
C MET A 95 3.61 1.64 15.01
N ALA A 96 3.95 1.38 16.27
CA ALA A 96 3.25 0.38 17.09
C ALA A 96 1.77 0.75 17.27
N SER A 97 1.47 2.02 17.55
CA SER A 97 0.10 2.51 17.74
C SER A 97 -0.71 2.40 16.45
N LEU A 98 -0.14 2.81 15.31
CA LEU A 98 -0.80 2.70 14.01
C LEU A 98 -1.00 1.25 13.60
N HIS A 99 0.04 0.40 13.75
CA HIS A 99 -0.05 -1.03 13.43
C HIS A 99 -1.14 -1.72 14.25
N LYS A 100 -1.18 -1.44 15.57
CA LYS A 100 -2.26 -1.94 16.41
C LYS A 100 -3.63 -1.50 15.90
N SER A 101 -3.81 -0.23 15.55
CA SER A 101 -5.08 0.27 15.04
C SER A 101 -5.50 -0.39 13.71
N ILE A 102 -4.56 -0.81 12.88
CA ILE A 102 -4.83 -1.58 11.66
C ILE A 102 -5.28 -3.00 12.01
N LEU A 103 -4.52 -3.69 12.88
CA LEU A 103 -4.81 -5.07 13.28
C LEU A 103 -6.14 -5.22 14.04
N ASP A 104 -6.59 -4.19 14.74
CA ASP A 104 -7.87 -4.17 15.47
C ASP A 104 -9.10 -4.15 14.53
N ASN A 105 -8.90 -4.10 13.20
CA ASN A 105 -9.97 -4.18 12.21
C ASN A 105 -10.06 -5.58 11.61
N PRO A 106 -11.03 -6.40 11.96
CA PRO A 106 -11.30 -7.65 11.24
C PRO A 106 -11.83 -7.32 9.85
N ILE A 107 -11.33 -8.03 8.85
CA ILE A 107 -11.75 -7.86 7.46
C ILE A 107 -11.91 -9.20 6.77
N HIS A 108 -12.97 -9.32 5.96
CA HIS A 108 -13.29 -10.58 5.25
C HIS A 108 -13.40 -10.39 3.73
N ASN A 109 -13.41 -9.15 3.26
CA ASN A 109 -13.67 -8.81 1.85
C ASN A 109 -12.39 -8.44 1.08
N VAL A 110 -11.23 -8.86 1.58
CA VAL A 110 -9.95 -8.70 0.90
C VAL A 110 -9.30 -10.06 0.69
N PRO A 111 -8.41 -10.19 -0.30
CA PRO A 111 -7.69 -11.44 -0.55
C PRO A 111 -6.91 -11.91 0.67
N SER A 112 -6.90 -13.22 0.90
CA SER A 112 -6.06 -13.84 1.93
C SER A 112 -4.58 -13.52 1.69
N TYR A 113 -3.86 -13.09 2.75
CA TYR A 113 -2.43 -12.86 2.67
C TYR A 113 -1.65 -14.15 2.40
N LYS A 114 -2.13 -15.30 2.88
CA LYS A 114 -1.57 -16.61 2.54
C LYS A 114 -1.66 -16.89 1.04
N ASP A 115 -2.81 -16.61 0.40
CA ASP A 115 -2.98 -16.83 -1.03
C ASP A 115 -2.10 -15.89 -1.85
N PHE A 116 -1.95 -14.65 -1.40
CA PHE A 116 -1.00 -13.70 -1.98
C PHE A 116 0.44 -14.22 -1.92
N LEU A 117 0.89 -14.71 -0.75
CA LEU A 117 2.23 -15.27 -0.58
C LEU A 117 2.43 -16.52 -1.45
N LYS A 118 1.46 -17.45 -1.47
CA LYS A 118 1.51 -18.64 -2.32
C LYS A 118 1.61 -18.29 -3.81
N SER A 119 0.84 -17.29 -4.26
CA SER A 119 0.90 -16.80 -5.63
C SER A 119 2.27 -16.25 -5.99
N ASN A 120 2.88 -15.47 -5.08
CA ASN A 120 4.21 -14.92 -5.28
C ASN A 120 5.30 -16.01 -5.28
N LEU A 121 5.20 -17.01 -4.40
CA LEU A 121 6.08 -18.17 -4.44
C LEU A 121 6.03 -18.86 -5.79
N LYS A 122 4.83 -19.18 -6.30
CA LYS A 122 4.67 -19.81 -7.63
C LYS A 122 5.33 -18.98 -8.74
N LYS A 123 5.18 -17.66 -8.72
CA LYS A 123 5.80 -16.76 -9.71
C LYS A 123 7.33 -16.74 -9.60
N SER A 124 7.87 -16.69 -8.38
CA SER A 124 9.31 -16.64 -8.14
C SER A 124 10.03 -17.92 -8.53
N PHE A 125 9.35 -19.07 -8.48
CA PHE A 125 9.87 -20.38 -8.88
C PHE A 125 9.49 -20.77 -10.32
N ALA A 126 8.80 -19.91 -11.06
CA ALA A 126 8.46 -20.16 -12.45
C ALA A 126 9.75 -20.29 -13.30
N GLY A 127 9.94 -21.46 -13.94
CA GLY A 127 11.15 -21.79 -14.69
C GLY A 127 12.33 -22.31 -13.85
N SER A 128 12.17 -22.49 -12.55
CA SER A 128 13.17 -23.13 -11.66
C SER A 128 12.91 -24.63 -11.54
N THR A 129 13.98 -25.41 -11.35
CA THR A 129 13.88 -26.84 -10.99
C THR A 129 13.56 -27.04 -9.51
N ALA A 130 13.66 -26.00 -8.68
CA ALA A 130 13.29 -26.02 -7.28
C ALA A 130 11.77 -25.96 -7.12
N SER A 131 11.24 -26.70 -6.14
CA SER A 131 9.81 -26.71 -5.83
C SER A 131 9.47 -25.77 -4.68
N PRO A 132 8.44 -24.94 -4.78
CA PRO A 132 7.94 -24.11 -3.67
C PRO A 132 7.20 -24.94 -2.60
N GLY A 133 7.15 -26.27 -2.73
CA GLY A 133 6.30 -27.14 -1.92
C GLY A 133 6.51 -27.03 -0.41
N GLU A 134 7.77 -27.01 0.05
CA GLU A 134 8.07 -26.88 1.48
C GLU A 134 7.58 -25.54 2.06
N MET A 135 7.82 -24.45 1.35
CA MET A 135 7.35 -23.12 1.77
C MET A 135 5.83 -23.02 1.75
N THR A 136 5.18 -23.61 0.74
CA THR A 136 3.73 -23.68 0.66
C THR A 136 3.16 -24.47 1.84
N ASN A 137 3.76 -25.62 2.17
CA ASN A 137 3.35 -26.45 3.32
C ASN A 137 3.54 -25.72 4.65
N LEU A 138 4.59 -24.89 4.79
CA LEU A 138 4.77 -24.06 5.99
C LEU A 138 3.66 -23.02 6.09
N LEU A 139 3.31 -22.33 4.99
CA LEU A 139 2.21 -21.37 4.97
C LEU A 139 0.87 -22.02 5.34
N ASP A 140 0.62 -23.25 4.89
CA ASP A 140 -0.61 -23.98 5.19
C ASP A 140 -0.73 -24.34 6.69
N LYS A 141 0.39 -24.54 7.36
CA LYS A 141 0.43 -24.85 8.80
C LYS A 141 0.25 -23.61 9.69
N LEU A 142 0.44 -22.39 9.16
CA LEU A 142 0.18 -21.19 9.93
C LEU A 142 -1.31 -21.04 10.21
N PRO A 143 -1.71 -20.50 11.38
CA PRO A 143 -3.11 -20.23 11.67
C PRO A 143 -3.68 -19.21 10.68
N ASP A 144 -4.97 -19.32 10.39
CA ASP A 144 -5.71 -18.29 9.69
C ASP A 144 -6.14 -17.20 10.67
N GLY A 145 -6.20 -15.96 10.20
CA GLY A 145 -6.64 -14.82 10.96
C GLY A 145 -7.51 -13.90 10.12
N ALA A 146 -8.33 -13.09 10.78
CA ALA A 146 -9.18 -12.08 10.15
C ALA A 146 -8.62 -10.66 10.31
N ALA A 147 -7.45 -10.49 10.92
CA ALA A 147 -6.83 -9.19 11.09
C ALA A 147 -6.35 -8.63 9.75
N LEU A 148 -6.59 -7.33 9.54
CA LEU A 148 -6.08 -6.64 8.36
C LEU A 148 -4.55 -6.58 8.41
N CYS A 149 -3.90 -7.03 7.33
CA CYS A 149 -2.45 -6.92 7.16
C CYS A 149 -2.12 -5.83 6.13
N HIS A 150 -1.23 -4.90 6.47
CA HIS A 150 -0.78 -3.87 5.53
C HIS A 150 0.11 -4.44 4.40
N GLY A 151 0.91 -5.45 4.69
CA GLY A 151 1.77 -6.14 3.71
C GLY A 151 3.10 -5.44 3.40
N ASP A 152 3.22 -4.13 3.67
CA ASP A 152 4.42 -3.31 3.42
C ASP A 152 4.52 -2.17 4.47
N PHE A 153 4.45 -2.54 5.75
CA PHE A 153 4.39 -1.60 6.86
C PHE A 153 5.80 -1.15 7.27
N HIS A 154 6.19 0.04 6.82
CA HIS A 154 7.48 0.65 7.16
C HIS A 154 7.37 2.19 7.24
N PRO A 155 8.34 2.90 7.86
CA PRO A 155 8.24 4.35 8.10
C PRO A 155 8.05 5.20 6.84
N GLY A 156 8.58 4.77 5.70
CA GLY A 156 8.42 5.48 4.42
C GLY A 156 6.99 5.48 3.87
N ASN A 157 6.15 4.53 4.33
CA ASN A 157 4.74 4.44 3.94
C ASN A 157 3.78 5.10 4.95
N ILE A 158 4.32 5.77 5.96
CA ILE A 158 3.56 6.48 6.99
C ILE A 158 3.81 7.97 6.82
N LEU A 159 2.75 8.74 6.55
CA LEU A 159 2.81 10.19 6.52
C LEU A 159 2.34 10.76 7.85
N ILE A 160 3.12 11.66 8.42
CA ILE A 160 2.76 12.39 9.64
C ILE A 160 2.49 13.85 9.29
N GLN A 161 1.38 14.37 9.81
CA GLN A 161 1.11 15.79 9.76
C GLN A 161 1.88 16.43 10.92
N THR A 162 2.95 17.15 10.60
CA THR A 162 3.58 18.03 11.58
C THR A 162 2.64 19.19 11.82
N GLY A 163 2.08 19.28 13.03
CA GLY A 163 1.16 20.35 13.40
C GLY A 163 1.78 21.71 13.21
N LYS A 164 0.95 22.66 12.71
CA LYS A 164 1.22 24.10 12.86
C LYS A 164 1.03 24.50 14.30
#